data_ab01315c7866627b42d7526a09967016
#
_entry.id   ab01315c7866627b42d7526a09967016
#
_cell.length_a   1.000
_cell.length_b   1.000
_cell.length_c   1.000
_cell.angle_alpha   90.00
_cell.angle_beta   90.00
_cell.angle_gamma   90.00
#
_symmetry.space_group_name_H-M   'P 1'
#
loop_
_entity.id
_entity.type
_entity.pdbx_description
1 polymer ?
#
loop_
_entity_poly.entity_id
_entity_poly.type
_entity_poly.pdbx_seq_one_letter_code
_entity_poly.pdbx_strand_id
1 'polypeptide(L)'
;MPSIIRVAIFGIILFLLDLYFYQAIIVAMKGSTLFRQRLVFWIYWGFTIVSFMILVSPAMFGMANLPKFFRVYVFAFVVMLIISKIIGSVFIAIDDIIRLFRWIGSLFVRPEPTVLPSGETGITRLKFLSYIALGMAAIPFGTMLYGMFRGAFNYQVHKVKVVLPNLPSAFNGLKILQISDIHSGSFLSATPLEEAVKIIMEQKADVIFFTGDLVNDRAVEVEPLMATLSKIKAPMGVYSTLGNHDYGDYTTWESNHAKMNNIEDLMRKHGQMGWRLLMNEHVPLKRGDAEIAVIGIENWGAKMNFPKYGRMDRAYAGTEKYPVKLLLSHDPSHWSHEVRQKYPDVDVTFSGHTHGFQFGIEIPGLKWSPSQYVYKQWAGLYSEGNQHLYVNRGLGFLGYPGRVGILPEITVMELYNA
;
A
#
# COMPACT_ATOMS: atom_id res chain seq x y z
N MET A 1 28.82 10.56 -2.61
CA MET A 1 29.53 9.26 -2.72
C MET A 1 29.32 8.72 -4.12
N PRO A 2 30.36 8.24 -4.83
CA PRO A 2 30.20 7.57 -6.11
C PRO A 2 29.20 6.41 -5.98
N SER A 3 28.38 6.17 -7.00
CA SER A 3 27.35 5.12 -7.00
C SER A 3 27.92 3.72 -6.68
N ILE A 4 29.12 3.43 -7.14
CA ILE A 4 29.84 2.18 -6.89
C ILE A 4 30.10 1.93 -5.42
N ILE A 5 30.50 2.95 -4.64
CA ILE A 5 30.75 2.80 -3.18
C ILE A 5 29.46 2.43 -2.44
N ARG A 6 28.33 3.06 -2.79
CA ARG A 6 27.03 2.73 -2.19
C ARG A 6 26.60 1.29 -2.47
N VAL A 7 26.77 0.84 -3.71
CA VAL A 7 26.49 -0.54 -4.13
C VAL A 7 27.39 -1.53 -3.38
N ALA A 8 28.69 -1.21 -3.23
CA ALA A 8 29.62 -2.07 -2.51
C ALA A 8 29.27 -2.17 -1.01
N ILE A 9 28.99 -1.05 -0.36
CA ILE A 9 28.57 -1.04 1.07
C ILE A 9 27.30 -1.85 1.25
N PHE A 10 26.28 -1.62 0.41
CA PHE A 10 25.04 -2.36 0.46
C PHE A 10 25.25 -3.86 0.26
N GLY A 11 26.10 -4.24 -0.71
CA GLY A 11 26.46 -5.64 -0.96
C GLY A 11 27.15 -6.31 0.24
N ILE A 12 28.07 -5.60 0.91
CA ILE A 12 28.73 -6.09 2.13
C ILE A 12 27.71 -6.31 3.26
N ILE A 13 26.80 -5.36 3.46
CA ILE A 13 25.75 -5.49 4.49
C ILE A 13 24.88 -6.72 4.23
N LEU A 14 24.43 -6.91 3.00
CA LEU A 14 23.61 -8.07 2.64
C LEU A 14 24.40 -9.38 2.79
N PHE A 15 25.65 -9.40 2.38
CA PHE A 15 26.50 -10.57 2.54
C PHE A 15 26.72 -10.95 4.01
N LEU A 16 26.94 -9.96 4.88
CA LEU A 16 27.05 -10.18 6.32
C LEU A 16 25.74 -10.69 6.94
N LEU A 17 24.58 -10.17 6.50
CA LEU A 17 23.27 -10.68 6.89
C LEU A 17 23.10 -12.14 6.46
N ASP A 18 23.49 -12.48 5.23
CA ASP A 18 23.40 -13.84 4.70
C ASP A 18 24.34 -14.80 5.46
N LEU A 19 25.56 -14.38 5.75
CA LEU A 19 26.49 -15.15 6.58
C LEU A 19 25.91 -15.42 7.97
N TYR A 20 25.34 -14.40 8.57
CA TYR A 20 24.79 -14.49 9.92
C TYR A 20 23.56 -15.43 9.95
N PHE A 21 22.60 -15.22 9.03
CA PHE A 21 21.41 -16.06 8.94
C PHE A 21 21.75 -17.52 8.59
N TYR A 22 22.79 -17.75 7.76
CA TYR A 22 23.22 -19.09 7.37
C TYR A 22 23.69 -19.94 8.56
N GLN A 23 24.14 -19.32 9.67
CA GLN A 23 24.51 -20.06 10.89
C GLN A 23 23.34 -20.87 11.45
N ALA A 24 22.11 -20.32 11.39
CA ALA A 24 20.92 -21.06 11.82
C ALA A 24 20.67 -22.29 10.93
N ILE A 25 20.91 -22.17 9.61
CA ILE A 25 20.78 -23.28 8.67
C ILE A 25 21.81 -24.36 8.96
N ILE A 26 23.09 -24.00 9.16
CA ILE A 26 24.16 -24.94 9.51
C ILE A 26 23.78 -25.74 10.79
N VAL A 27 23.32 -25.02 11.82
CA VAL A 27 22.95 -25.65 13.09
C VAL A 27 21.74 -26.56 12.93
N ALA A 28 20.72 -26.13 12.19
CA ALA A 28 19.55 -26.95 11.91
C ALA A 28 19.89 -28.23 11.11
N MET A 29 20.90 -28.15 10.25
CA MET A 29 21.35 -29.27 9.41
C MET A 29 22.34 -30.23 10.11
N LYS A 30 22.77 -29.93 11.35
CA LYS A 30 23.62 -30.86 12.14
C LYS A 30 22.94 -32.22 12.30
N GLY A 31 23.65 -33.28 11.89
CA GLY A 31 23.17 -34.66 11.92
C GLY A 31 22.49 -35.11 10.60
N SER A 32 22.35 -34.25 9.61
CA SER A 32 21.95 -34.64 8.25
C SER A 32 23.14 -35.18 7.45
N THR A 33 22.85 -35.87 6.33
CA THR A 33 23.91 -36.39 5.44
C THR A 33 24.72 -35.28 4.80
N LEU A 34 25.99 -35.53 4.49
CA LEU A 34 26.88 -34.59 3.80
C LEU A 34 26.29 -34.12 2.46
N PHE A 35 25.60 -34.99 1.75
CA PHE A 35 24.90 -34.62 0.52
C PHE A 35 23.87 -33.53 0.73
N ARG A 36 22.99 -33.68 1.76
CA ARG A 36 21.97 -32.67 2.10
C ARG A 36 22.61 -31.35 2.52
N GLN A 37 23.66 -31.39 3.33
CA GLN A 37 24.37 -30.18 3.76
C GLN A 37 24.98 -29.42 2.56
N ARG A 38 25.64 -30.15 1.62
CA ARG A 38 26.18 -29.55 0.39
C ARG A 38 25.08 -29.00 -0.52
N LEU A 39 23.98 -29.74 -0.69
CA LEU A 39 22.84 -29.26 -1.50
C LEU A 39 22.26 -27.98 -0.96
N VAL A 40 22.00 -27.92 0.36
CA VAL A 40 21.48 -26.71 1.03
C VAL A 40 22.48 -25.54 0.92
N PHE A 41 23.79 -25.81 1.05
CA PHE A 41 24.84 -24.80 0.85
C PHE A 41 24.74 -24.19 -0.56
N TRP A 42 24.73 -24.99 -1.61
CA TRP A 42 24.72 -24.49 -2.98
C TRP A 42 23.41 -23.77 -3.32
N ILE A 43 22.27 -24.29 -2.86
CA ILE A 43 20.98 -23.62 -3.04
C ILE A 43 21.00 -22.25 -2.34
N TYR A 44 21.37 -22.19 -1.07
CA TYR A 44 21.36 -20.95 -0.29
C TYR A 44 22.25 -19.88 -0.92
N TRP A 45 23.52 -20.21 -1.17
CA TRP A 45 24.48 -19.25 -1.74
C TRP A 45 24.19 -18.92 -3.20
N GLY A 46 23.64 -19.86 -3.96
CA GLY A 46 23.15 -19.58 -5.31
C GLY A 46 22.02 -18.55 -5.29
N PHE A 47 21.04 -18.69 -4.40
CA PHE A 47 19.99 -17.67 -4.22
C PHE A 47 20.56 -16.33 -3.75
N THR A 48 21.52 -16.31 -2.86
CA THR A 48 22.18 -15.07 -2.40
C THR A 48 22.86 -14.34 -3.56
N ILE A 49 23.63 -15.05 -4.38
CA ILE A 49 24.31 -14.46 -5.55
C ILE A 49 23.30 -13.92 -6.56
N VAL A 50 22.27 -14.70 -6.89
CA VAL A 50 21.21 -14.28 -7.82
C VAL A 50 20.46 -13.06 -7.27
N SER A 51 20.13 -13.05 -5.99
CA SER A 51 19.47 -11.90 -5.32
C SER A 51 20.33 -10.65 -5.42
N PHE A 52 21.63 -10.76 -5.18
CA PHE A 52 22.56 -9.64 -5.33
C PHE A 52 22.62 -9.12 -6.76
N MET A 53 22.72 -10.01 -7.76
CA MET A 53 22.70 -9.61 -9.17
C MET A 53 21.40 -8.88 -9.55
N ILE A 54 20.26 -9.36 -9.06
CA ILE A 54 18.96 -8.70 -9.26
C ILE A 54 18.98 -7.29 -8.66
N LEU A 55 19.45 -7.11 -7.43
CA LEU A 55 19.49 -5.81 -6.76
C LEU A 55 20.42 -4.79 -7.42
N VAL A 56 21.50 -5.25 -8.05
CA VAL A 56 22.47 -4.39 -8.74
C VAL A 56 22.04 -4.10 -10.18
N SER A 57 21.17 -4.93 -10.77
CA SER A 57 20.76 -4.80 -12.18
C SER A 57 20.21 -3.41 -12.57
N PRO A 58 19.46 -2.64 -11.72
CA PRO A 58 19.06 -1.30 -12.08
C PRO A 58 20.21 -0.31 -12.22
N ALA A 59 21.28 -0.49 -11.45
CA ALA A 59 22.48 0.34 -11.57
C ALA A 59 23.25 0.07 -12.86
N MET A 60 23.15 -1.16 -13.39
CA MET A 60 23.84 -1.59 -14.63
C MET A 60 23.03 -1.28 -15.89
N PHE A 61 21.72 -1.52 -15.87
CA PHE A 61 20.87 -1.47 -17.05
C PHE A 61 19.85 -0.31 -17.05
N GLY A 62 19.70 0.38 -15.93
CA GLY A 62 18.63 1.34 -15.71
C GLY A 62 17.30 0.64 -15.39
N MET A 63 16.58 1.14 -14.38
CA MET A 63 15.30 0.53 -13.95
C MET A 63 14.25 0.49 -15.07
N ALA A 64 14.17 1.54 -15.90
CA ALA A 64 13.20 1.64 -16.99
C ALA A 64 13.38 0.57 -18.08
N ASN A 65 14.59 0.10 -18.30
CA ASN A 65 14.92 -0.88 -19.33
C ASN A 65 14.67 -2.34 -18.89
N LEU A 66 14.40 -2.57 -17.61
CA LEU A 66 14.07 -3.90 -17.11
C LEU A 66 12.62 -4.26 -17.44
N PRO A 67 12.30 -5.53 -17.81
CA PRO A 67 10.94 -5.98 -18.03
C PRO A 67 10.03 -5.67 -16.83
N LYS A 68 8.76 -5.27 -17.06
CA LYS A 68 7.80 -4.91 -16.01
C LYS A 68 7.65 -6.03 -14.95
N PHE A 69 7.52 -7.29 -15.39
CA PHE A 69 7.47 -8.44 -14.47
C PHE A 69 8.68 -8.47 -13.53
N PHE A 70 9.88 -8.22 -14.06
CA PHE A 70 11.10 -8.21 -13.27
C PHE A 70 11.10 -7.08 -12.25
N ARG A 71 10.73 -5.85 -12.67
CA ARG A 71 10.66 -4.67 -11.80
C ARG A 71 9.66 -4.81 -10.66
N VAL A 72 8.52 -5.42 -10.92
CA VAL A 72 7.42 -5.51 -9.94
C VAL A 72 7.59 -6.75 -9.06
N TYR A 73 7.73 -7.93 -9.65
CA TYR A 73 7.63 -9.19 -8.90
C TYR A 73 8.98 -9.77 -8.48
N VAL A 74 9.98 -9.75 -9.36
CA VAL A 74 11.28 -10.35 -9.04
C VAL A 74 12.01 -9.52 -7.98
N PHE A 75 11.96 -8.18 -8.09
CA PHE A 75 12.50 -7.29 -7.05
C PHE A 75 11.79 -7.48 -5.72
N ALA A 76 10.46 -7.50 -5.72
CA ALA A 76 9.69 -7.70 -4.51
C ALA A 76 10.02 -9.05 -3.84
N PHE A 77 10.16 -10.12 -4.62
CA PHE A 77 10.56 -11.43 -4.11
C PHE A 77 11.92 -11.38 -3.38
N VAL A 78 12.91 -10.69 -3.95
CA VAL A 78 14.23 -10.53 -3.30
C VAL A 78 14.12 -9.69 -2.02
N VAL A 79 13.34 -8.61 -2.04
CA VAL A 79 13.12 -7.78 -0.84
C VAL A 79 12.42 -8.58 0.26
N MET A 80 11.43 -9.41 -0.08
CA MET A 80 10.77 -10.31 0.87
C MET A 80 11.75 -11.30 1.51
N LEU A 81 12.66 -11.88 0.73
CA LEU A 81 13.72 -12.75 1.26
C LEU A 81 14.62 -12.01 2.26
N ILE A 82 15.01 -10.78 1.94
CA ILE A 82 15.85 -9.97 2.82
C ILE A 82 15.13 -9.65 4.14
N ILE A 83 13.88 -9.17 4.07
CA ILE A 83 13.06 -8.88 5.26
C ILE A 83 12.93 -10.13 6.13
N SER A 84 12.66 -11.27 5.53
CA SER A 84 12.52 -12.54 6.23
C SER A 84 13.81 -12.98 6.92
N LYS A 85 14.97 -12.81 6.26
CA LYS A 85 16.28 -13.07 6.85
C LYS A 85 16.58 -12.11 8.01
N ILE A 86 16.23 -10.83 7.87
CA ILE A 86 16.38 -9.85 8.96
C ILE A 86 15.58 -10.30 10.18
N ILE A 87 14.30 -10.64 10.00
CA ILE A 87 13.42 -11.07 11.10
C ILE A 87 13.98 -12.34 11.77
N GLY A 88 14.37 -13.35 10.99
CA GLY A 88 14.99 -14.56 11.53
C GLY A 88 16.30 -14.27 12.26
N SER A 89 17.13 -13.37 11.73
CA SER A 89 18.41 -12.97 12.34
C SER A 89 18.26 -12.28 13.69
N VAL A 90 17.15 -11.54 13.91
CA VAL A 90 16.85 -10.94 15.24
C VAL A 90 16.77 -12.01 16.32
N PHE A 91 16.14 -13.16 16.04
CA PHE A 91 16.03 -14.26 17.03
C PHE A 91 17.37 -14.92 17.31
N ILE A 92 18.26 -15.02 16.30
CA ILE A 92 19.63 -15.49 16.50
C ILE A 92 20.41 -14.50 17.35
N ALA A 93 20.30 -13.20 17.07
CA ALA A 93 20.99 -12.14 17.79
C ALA A 93 20.59 -12.06 19.27
N ILE A 94 19.33 -12.29 19.60
CA ILE A 94 18.88 -12.36 21.00
C ILE A 94 19.62 -13.48 21.75
N ASP A 95 19.79 -14.66 21.15
CA ASP A 95 20.54 -15.76 21.78
C ASP A 95 22.03 -15.42 21.92
N ASP A 96 22.63 -14.80 20.90
CA ASP A 96 24.04 -14.38 20.94
C ASP A 96 24.27 -13.34 22.03
N ILE A 97 23.36 -12.39 22.20
CA ILE A 97 23.41 -11.38 23.28
C ILE A 97 23.30 -12.08 24.64
N ILE A 98 22.37 -13.01 24.82
CA ILE A 98 22.23 -13.77 26.08
C ILE A 98 23.51 -14.57 26.36
N ARG A 99 24.12 -15.18 25.35
CA ARG A 99 25.38 -15.92 25.49
C ARG A 99 26.53 -14.99 25.87
N LEU A 100 26.61 -13.80 25.28
CA LEU A 100 27.60 -12.79 25.58
C LEU A 100 27.50 -12.37 27.07
N PHE A 101 26.30 -12.06 27.54
CA PHE A 101 26.12 -11.69 28.97
C PHE A 101 26.46 -12.84 29.91
N ARG A 102 26.15 -14.09 29.58
CA ARG A 102 26.55 -15.26 30.37
C ARG A 102 28.06 -15.45 30.38
N TRP A 103 28.70 -15.25 29.23
CA TRP A 103 30.17 -15.30 29.16
C TRP A 103 30.82 -14.19 29.99
N ILE A 104 30.35 -12.96 29.89
CA ILE A 104 30.82 -11.85 30.75
C ILE A 104 30.61 -12.20 32.23
N GLY A 105 29.43 -12.68 32.61
CA GLY A 105 29.15 -13.10 34.00
C GLY A 105 30.11 -14.21 34.50
N SER A 106 30.46 -15.15 33.61
CA SER A 106 31.42 -16.22 33.95
C SER A 106 32.85 -15.74 34.22
N LEU A 107 33.20 -14.52 33.80
CA LEU A 107 34.48 -13.91 34.12
C LEU A 107 34.55 -13.48 35.59
N PHE A 108 33.41 -13.24 36.23
CA PHE A 108 33.30 -12.78 37.62
C PHE A 108 32.90 -13.89 38.61
N VAL A 109 32.15 -14.88 38.11
CA VAL A 109 31.66 -16.00 38.93
C VAL A 109 31.99 -17.30 38.20
N ARG A 110 32.82 -18.17 38.80
CA ARG A 110 33.09 -19.50 38.23
C ARG A 110 31.81 -20.34 38.39
N PRO A 111 31.16 -20.76 37.29
CA PRO A 111 30.03 -21.66 37.41
C PRO A 111 30.47 -23.03 37.91
N GLU A 112 29.79 -23.58 38.92
CA GLU A 112 29.99 -24.97 39.29
C GLU A 112 29.65 -25.88 38.11
N PRO A 113 30.42 -26.93 37.83
CA PRO A 113 30.15 -27.85 36.75
C PRO A 113 28.83 -28.56 36.99
N THR A 114 27.78 -28.15 36.30
CA THR A 114 26.51 -28.88 36.27
C THR A 114 26.71 -30.19 35.48
N VAL A 115 26.76 -31.30 36.21
CA VAL A 115 26.76 -32.65 35.63
C VAL A 115 25.36 -32.83 35.01
N LEU A 116 25.27 -32.74 33.68
CA LEU A 116 24.04 -33.10 32.97
C LEU A 116 23.84 -34.59 33.04
N PRO A 117 22.62 -35.09 33.32
CA PRO A 117 22.33 -36.52 33.29
C PRO A 117 22.69 -37.09 31.91
N SER A 118 23.58 -38.06 31.90
CA SER A 118 23.94 -38.80 30.69
C SER A 118 22.74 -39.63 30.24
N GLY A 119 22.14 -39.27 29.09
CA GLY A 119 21.07 -40.09 28.46
C GLY A 119 19.91 -39.35 27.82
N GLU A 120 19.83 -38.01 27.92
CA GLU A 120 18.74 -37.30 27.28
C GLU A 120 19.02 -37.06 25.76
N THR A 121 18.18 -37.68 24.92
CA THR A 121 18.16 -37.51 23.46
C THR A 121 17.45 -36.20 23.03
N GLY A 122 17.53 -35.17 23.87
CA GLY A 122 16.87 -33.87 23.62
C GLY A 122 17.51 -33.04 22.52
N ILE A 123 16.71 -32.19 21.88
CA ILE A 123 17.20 -31.19 20.94
C ILE A 123 18.04 -30.17 21.71
N THR A 124 19.27 -29.91 21.27
CA THR A 124 20.12 -28.88 21.91
C THR A 124 19.44 -27.50 21.83
N ARG A 125 19.63 -26.66 22.84
CA ARG A 125 19.10 -25.29 22.86
C ARG A 125 19.44 -24.51 21.59
N LEU A 126 20.66 -24.62 21.10
CA LEU A 126 21.09 -23.93 19.87
C LEU A 126 20.30 -24.41 18.64
N LYS A 127 20.04 -25.72 18.54
CA LYS A 127 19.24 -26.29 17.44
C LYS A 127 17.78 -25.87 17.53
N PHE A 128 17.22 -25.83 18.74
CA PHE A 128 15.85 -25.34 18.97
C PHE A 128 15.69 -23.86 18.56
N LEU A 129 16.61 -22.99 18.98
CA LEU A 129 16.57 -21.57 18.63
C LEU A 129 16.81 -21.33 17.13
N SER A 130 17.63 -22.16 16.47
CA SER A 130 17.77 -22.12 15.01
C SER A 130 16.47 -22.48 14.30
N TYR A 131 15.72 -23.46 14.78
CA TYR A 131 14.40 -23.78 14.22
C TYR A 131 13.40 -22.64 14.43
N ILE A 132 13.41 -21.98 15.61
CA ILE A 132 12.59 -20.78 15.84
C ILE A 132 12.97 -19.68 14.84
N ALA A 133 14.26 -19.37 14.68
CA ALA A 133 14.72 -18.34 13.76
C ALA A 133 14.30 -18.64 12.31
N LEU A 134 14.43 -19.86 11.85
CA LEU A 134 13.99 -20.30 10.52
C LEU A 134 12.47 -20.22 10.36
N GLY A 135 11.71 -20.64 11.37
CA GLY A 135 10.24 -20.51 11.39
C GLY A 135 9.79 -19.06 11.35
N MET A 136 10.43 -18.20 12.18
CA MET A 136 10.14 -16.77 12.22
C MET A 136 10.54 -16.04 10.94
N ALA A 137 11.47 -16.56 10.17
CA ALA A 137 11.77 -16.08 8.82
C ALA A 137 10.75 -16.61 7.78
N ALA A 138 10.32 -17.85 7.91
CA ALA A 138 9.39 -18.47 6.95
C ALA A 138 7.97 -17.88 7.02
N ILE A 139 7.48 -17.48 8.21
CA ILE A 139 6.16 -16.90 8.40
C ILE A 139 5.97 -15.61 7.57
N PRO A 140 6.77 -14.53 7.75
CA PRO A 140 6.60 -13.32 6.97
C PRO A 140 6.83 -13.56 5.47
N PHE A 141 7.78 -14.41 5.10
CA PHE A 141 7.99 -14.78 3.71
C PHE A 141 6.73 -15.43 3.09
N GLY A 142 6.17 -16.43 3.76
CA GLY A 142 4.97 -17.13 3.29
C GLY A 142 3.73 -16.23 3.24
N THR A 143 3.55 -15.37 4.26
CA THR A 143 2.42 -14.43 4.30
C THR A 143 2.53 -13.36 3.21
N MET A 144 3.72 -12.83 2.96
CA MET A 144 3.94 -11.88 1.86
C MET A 144 3.76 -12.56 0.51
N LEU A 145 4.26 -13.78 0.34
CA LEU A 145 4.06 -14.56 -0.89
C LEU A 145 2.56 -14.81 -1.16
N TYR A 146 1.80 -15.21 -0.14
CA TYR A 146 0.34 -15.33 -0.20
C TYR A 146 -0.32 -13.98 -0.55
N GLY A 147 0.13 -12.91 0.09
CA GLY A 147 -0.33 -11.55 -0.17
C GLY A 147 -0.14 -11.11 -1.62
N MET A 148 0.96 -11.53 -2.25
CA MET A 148 1.27 -11.23 -3.65
C MET A 148 0.35 -11.98 -4.63
N PHE A 149 0.08 -13.27 -4.39
CA PHE A 149 -0.68 -14.09 -5.34
C PHE A 149 -2.20 -14.06 -5.08
N ARG A 150 -2.63 -13.81 -3.87
CA ARG A 150 -4.05 -13.83 -3.47
C ARG A 150 -4.51 -12.51 -2.87
N GLY A 151 -3.77 -11.96 -1.91
CA GLY A 151 -4.17 -10.77 -1.18
C GLY A 151 -4.35 -9.55 -2.09
N ALA A 152 -3.46 -9.35 -3.06
CA ALA A 152 -3.51 -8.21 -4.00
C ALA A 152 -4.80 -8.13 -4.84
N PHE A 153 -5.50 -9.24 -5.02
CA PHE A 153 -6.65 -9.36 -5.92
C PHE A 153 -7.92 -9.84 -5.20
N ASN A 154 -7.88 -9.92 -3.87
CA ASN A 154 -9.04 -10.31 -3.06
C ASN A 154 -9.86 -9.06 -2.69
N TYR A 155 -10.59 -8.52 -3.67
CA TYR A 155 -11.38 -7.30 -3.53
C TYR A 155 -12.49 -7.44 -2.50
N GLN A 156 -12.56 -6.51 -1.55
CA GLN A 156 -13.55 -6.49 -0.49
C GLN A 156 -14.53 -5.33 -0.70
N VAL A 157 -15.83 -5.61 -0.55
CA VAL A 157 -16.86 -4.57 -0.57
C VAL A 157 -17.17 -4.14 0.86
N HIS A 158 -16.83 -2.90 1.19
CA HIS A 158 -17.14 -2.28 2.48
C HIS A 158 -18.41 -1.43 2.35
N LYS A 159 -19.44 -1.75 3.14
CA LYS A 159 -20.70 -1.01 3.16
C LYS A 159 -20.78 -0.12 4.39
N VAL A 160 -21.06 1.16 4.17
CA VAL A 160 -21.09 2.18 5.22
C VAL A 160 -22.38 3.00 5.08
N LYS A 161 -23.01 3.33 6.20
CA LYS A 161 -24.15 4.22 6.25
C LYS A 161 -23.76 5.51 6.96
N VAL A 162 -24.13 6.64 6.36
CA VAL A 162 -23.89 7.97 6.93
C VAL A 162 -25.22 8.73 6.96
N VAL A 163 -25.53 9.31 8.11
CA VAL A 163 -26.73 10.14 8.29
C VAL A 163 -26.29 11.60 8.25
N LEU A 164 -26.90 12.38 7.35
CA LEU A 164 -26.60 13.80 7.17
C LEU A 164 -27.87 14.62 7.46
N PRO A 165 -27.84 15.50 8.51
CA PRO A 165 -29.02 16.23 8.90
C PRO A 165 -29.68 17.11 7.81
N ASN A 166 -28.83 17.63 6.91
CA ASN A 166 -29.25 18.53 5.84
C ASN A 166 -29.47 17.84 4.49
N LEU A 167 -29.44 16.49 4.44
CA LEU A 167 -29.62 15.77 3.18
C LEU A 167 -31.04 15.97 2.66
N PRO A 168 -31.23 16.53 1.43
CA PRO A 168 -32.54 16.62 0.84
C PRO A 168 -33.20 15.25 0.71
N SER A 169 -34.53 15.17 0.96
CA SER A 169 -35.26 13.91 0.92
C SER A 169 -35.14 13.15 -0.41
N ALA A 170 -34.96 13.89 -1.50
CA ALA A 170 -34.70 13.30 -2.82
C ALA A 170 -33.44 12.45 -2.87
N PHE A 171 -32.44 12.73 -2.03
CA PHE A 171 -31.18 11.99 -1.93
C PHE A 171 -31.17 10.92 -0.83
N ASN A 172 -32.27 10.74 -0.10
CA ASN A 172 -32.34 9.71 0.92
C ASN A 172 -32.12 8.33 0.29
N GLY A 173 -31.17 7.56 0.83
CA GLY A 173 -30.71 6.28 0.26
C GLY A 173 -29.76 6.43 -0.95
N LEU A 174 -29.17 7.62 -1.20
CA LEU A 174 -28.17 7.79 -2.25
C LEU A 174 -27.01 6.83 -2.05
N LYS A 175 -26.75 6.01 -3.04
CA LYS A 175 -25.66 5.03 -3.03
C LYS A 175 -24.44 5.56 -3.79
N ILE A 176 -23.39 5.88 -3.07
CA ILE A 176 -22.10 6.33 -3.59
C ILE A 176 -21.13 5.16 -3.55
N LEU A 177 -20.46 4.85 -4.67
CA LEU A 177 -19.36 3.91 -4.67
C LEU A 177 -18.05 4.68 -4.77
N GLN A 178 -17.12 4.41 -3.88
CA GLN A 178 -15.77 4.96 -3.95
C GLN A 178 -14.75 3.89 -4.28
N ILE A 179 -13.87 4.20 -5.22
CA ILE A 179 -12.61 3.51 -5.52
C ILE A 179 -11.47 4.51 -5.51
N SER A 180 -10.27 4.05 -5.26
CA SER A 180 -9.06 4.87 -5.18
C SER A 180 -7.81 4.06 -5.50
N ASP A 181 -6.70 4.72 -5.79
CA ASP A 181 -5.37 4.13 -5.78
C ASP A 181 -5.27 2.87 -6.65
N ILE A 182 -5.56 3.00 -7.93
CA ILE A 182 -5.49 1.89 -8.90
C ILE A 182 -4.04 1.53 -9.19
N HIS A 183 -3.17 2.53 -9.34
CA HIS A 183 -1.76 2.32 -9.69
C HIS A 183 -1.57 1.41 -10.90
N SER A 184 -2.11 1.83 -12.03
CA SER A 184 -2.14 1.08 -13.30
C SER A 184 -0.78 0.53 -13.72
N GLY A 185 0.29 1.26 -13.41
CA GLY A 185 1.67 0.84 -13.65
C GLY A 185 2.07 -0.46 -12.96
N SER A 186 1.37 -0.86 -11.91
CA SER A 186 1.65 -2.07 -11.15
C SER A 186 1.04 -3.35 -11.76
N PHE A 187 -0.04 -3.24 -12.53
CA PHE A 187 -0.72 -4.40 -13.14
C PHE A 187 0.03 -4.93 -14.36
N LEU A 188 0.24 -6.24 -14.43
CA LEU A 188 0.81 -6.90 -15.61
C LEU A 188 -0.21 -7.15 -16.72
N SER A 189 -1.50 -7.29 -16.36
CA SER A 189 -2.62 -7.51 -17.29
C SER A 189 -3.89 -6.89 -16.73
N ALA A 190 -4.91 -6.76 -17.56
CA ALA A 190 -6.22 -6.24 -17.18
C ALA A 190 -7.08 -7.24 -16.38
N THR A 191 -6.76 -8.54 -16.44
CA THR A 191 -7.61 -9.61 -15.89
C THR A 191 -8.00 -9.42 -14.42
N PRO A 192 -7.08 -9.08 -13.48
CA PRO A 192 -7.49 -8.83 -12.10
C PRO A 192 -8.43 -7.63 -11.97
N LEU A 193 -8.23 -6.61 -12.78
CA LEU A 193 -9.06 -5.41 -12.76
C LEU A 193 -10.46 -5.65 -13.38
N GLU A 194 -10.58 -6.58 -14.33
CA GLU A 194 -11.89 -7.00 -14.87
C GLU A 194 -12.78 -7.59 -13.79
N GLU A 195 -12.22 -8.38 -12.87
CA GLU A 195 -12.97 -8.90 -11.71
C GLU A 195 -13.39 -7.76 -10.76
N ALA A 196 -12.48 -6.82 -10.47
CA ALA A 196 -12.82 -5.65 -9.67
C ALA A 196 -13.96 -4.83 -10.31
N VAL A 197 -13.89 -4.57 -11.62
CA VAL A 197 -14.92 -3.82 -12.35
C VAL A 197 -16.26 -4.55 -12.32
N LYS A 198 -16.28 -5.87 -12.45
CA LYS A 198 -17.49 -6.67 -12.29
C LYS A 198 -18.12 -6.47 -10.92
N ILE A 199 -17.33 -6.61 -9.85
CA ILE A 199 -17.79 -6.39 -8.46
C ILE A 199 -18.32 -4.95 -8.29
N ILE A 200 -17.63 -3.94 -8.82
CA ILE A 200 -18.05 -2.54 -8.80
C ILE A 200 -19.43 -2.36 -9.44
N MET A 201 -19.62 -2.89 -10.64
CA MET A 201 -20.87 -2.74 -11.39
C MET A 201 -22.04 -3.50 -10.76
N GLU A 202 -21.76 -4.63 -10.09
CA GLU A 202 -22.77 -5.39 -9.33
C GLU A 202 -23.33 -4.60 -8.14
N GLN A 203 -22.61 -3.58 -7.62
CA GLN A 203 -23.12 -2.75 -6.51
C GLN A 203 -24.26 -1.82 -6.94
N LYS A 204 -24.45 -1.54 -8.23
CA LYS A 204 -25.50 -0.68 -8.78
C LYS A 204 -25.57 0.67 -8.04
N ALA A 205 -24.41 1.34 -7.93
CA ALA A 205 -24.32 2.65 -7.31
C ALA A 205 -24.98 3.73 -8.17
N ASP A 206 -25.53 4.76 -7.53
CA ASP A 206 -26.10 5.92 -8.22
C ASP A 206 -25.01 6.81 -8.82
N VAL A 207 -23.89 6.96 -8.11
CA VAL A 207 -22.72 7.76 -8.49
C VAL A 207 -21.44 7.04 -8.05
N ILE A 208 -20.36 7.25 -8.81
CA ILE A 208 -19.04 6.66 -8.47
C ILE A 208 -18.02 7.78 -8.31
N PHE A 209 -17.20 7.68 -7.25
CA PHE A 209 -16.09 8.57 -6.96
C PHE A 209 -14.77 7.82 -7.09
N PHE A 210 -13.84 8.41 -7.83
CA PHE A 210 -12.45 7.96 -7.89
C PHE A 210 -11.56 9.03 -7.24
N THR A 211 -10.87 8.64 -6.17
CA THR A 211 -10.16 9.59 -5.31
C THR A 211 -8.65 9.63 -5.55
N GLY A 212 -8.20 9.44 -6.81
CA GLY A 212 -6.81 9.68 -7.23
C GLY A 212 -5.92 8.46 -7.25
N ASP A 213 -4.67 8.68 -7.69
CA ASP A 213 -3.63 7.69 -7.93
C ASP A 213 -4.05 6.62 -8.96
N LEU A 214 -4.36 7.09 -10.17
CA LEU A 214 -4.69 6.24 -11.31
C LEU A 214 -3.44 5.53 -11.85
N VAL A 215 -2.30 6.22 -11.86
CA VAL A 215 -1.02 5.72 -12.36
C VAL A 215 0.05 5.70 -11.27
N ASN A 216 1.21 5.08 -11.53
CA ASN A 216 2.36 5.20 -10.64
C ASN A 216 3.12 6.51 -10.89
N ASP A 217 3.34 6.86 -12.18
CA ASP A 217 4.11 8.04 -12.59
C ASP A 217 3.69 8.56 -13.98
N ARG A 218 3.27 7.68 -14.90
CA ARG A 218 3.12 8.03 -16.32
C ARG A 218 1.74 7.70 -16.85
N ALA A 219 1.15 8.63 -17.59
CA ALA A 219 -0.17 8.48 -18.21
C ALA A 219 -0.27 7.25 -19.14
N VAL A 220 0.82 6.84 -19.78
CA VAL A 220 0.86 5.64 -20.63
C VAL A 220 0.56 4.34 -19.87
N GLU A 221 0.76 4.34 -18.55
CA GLU A 221 0.55 3.15 -17.72
C GLU A 221 -0.91 2.69 -17.68
N VAL A 222 -1.88 3.59 -17.84
CA VAL A 222 -3.30 3.26 -17.84
C VAL A 222 -3.81 2.74 -19.18
N GLU A 223 -3.11 2.98 -20.28
CA GLU A 223 -3.58 2.63 -21.64
C GLU A 223 -4.03 1.18 -21.78
N PRO A 224 -3.27 0.18 -21.32
CA PRO A 224 -3.69 -1.23 -21.42
C PRO A 224 -4.96 -1.55 -20.63
N LEU A 225 -5.33 -0.69 -19.68
CA LEU A 225 -6.45 -0.90 -18.76
C LEU A 225 -7.68 -0.04 -19.09
N MET A 226 -7.55 0.94 -20.00
CA MET A 226 -8.61 1.90 -20.32
C MET A 226 -9.90 1.23 -20.75
N ALA A 227 -9.82 0.22 -21.61
CA ALA A 227 -11.00 -0.51 -22.08
C ALA A 227 -11.77 -1.20 -20.94
N THR A 228 -11.07 -1.65 -19.91
CA THR A 228 -11.66 -2.24 -18.71
C THR A 228 -12.24 -1.18 -17.80
N LEU A 229 -11.48 -0.10 -17.52
CA LEU A 229 -11.90 1.00 -16.64
C LEU A 229 -13.07 1.80 -17.23
N SER A 230 -13.18 1.93 -18.55
CA SER A 230 -14.30 2.60 -19.22
C SER A 230 -15.65 1.88 -19.03
N LYS A 231 -15.66 0.63 -18.52
CA LYS A 231 -16.88 -0.09 -18.15
C LYS A 231 -17.46 0.40 -16.82
N ILE A 232 -16.69 1.12 -16.01
CA ILE A 232 -17.14 1.72 -14.75
C ILE A 232 -18.03 2.91 -15.08
N LYS A 233 -19.33 2.78 -14.80
CA LYS A 233 -20.35 3.78 -15.10
C LYS A 233 -21.41 3.80 -14.00
N ALA A 234 -22.01 4.96 -13.79
CA ALA A 234 -23.15 5.12 -12.88
C ALA A 234 -24.17 6.10 -13.48
N PRO A 235 -25.47 5.99 -13.13
CA PRO A 235 -26.53 6.87 -13.66
C PRO A 235 -26.25 8.37 -13.46
N MET A 236 -25.67 8.76 -12.32
CA MET A 236 -25.34 10.15 -12.02
C MET A 236 -23.89 10.50 -12.37
N GLY A 237 -23.16 9.62 -13.04
CA GLY A 237 -21.80 9.83 -13.51
C GLY A 237 -20.71 9.24 -12.62
N VAL A 238 -19.49 9.36 -13.13
CA VAL A 238 -18.24 9.03 -12.43
C VAL A 238 -17.45 10.33 -12.27
N TYR A 239 -17.16 10.72 -11.04
CA TYR A 239 -16.36 11.90 -10.72
C TYR A 239 -15.01 11.45 -10.18
N SER A 240 -13.94 12.13 -10.61
CA SER A 240 -12.57 11.77 -10.25
C SER A 240 -11.77 12.98 -9.81
N THR A 241 -10.69 12.74 -9.07
CA THR A 241 -9.64 13.72 -8.76
C THR A 241 -8.27 13.08 -8.95
N LEU A 242 -7.21 13.87 -8.92
CA LEU A 242 -5.83 13.37 -9.00
C LEU A 242 -5.26 13.14 -7.60
N GLY A 243 -4.42 12.09 -7.48
CA GLY A 243 -3.58 11.85 -6.33
C GLY A 243 -2.13 12.28 -6.56
N ASN A 244 -1.27 12.07 -5.59
CA ASN A 244 0.12 12.54 -5.67
C ASN A 244 0.96 11.83 -6.75
N HIS A 245 0.65 10.59 -7.08
CA HIS A 245 1.34 9.84 -8.14
C HIS A 245 0.97 10.31 -9.54
N ASP A 246 -0.21 10.86 -9.72
CA ASP A 246 -0.74 11.28 -11.03
C ASP A 246 0.03 12.46 -11.64
N TYR A 247 0.82 13.20 -10.84
CA TYR A 247 1.68 14.29 -11.31
C TYR A 247 3.05 13.84 -11.82
N GLY A 248 3.42 12.57 -11.63
CA GLY A 248 4.73 12.03 -12.04
C GLY A 248 5.91 12.68 -11.31
N ASP A 249 5.72 13.09 -10.04
CA ASP A 249 6.74 13.74 -9.22
C ASP A 249 7.84 12.76 -8.74
N TYR A 250 7.62 11.46 -8.86
CA TYR A 250 8.53 10.41 -8.35
C TYR A 250 9.39 9.79 -9.44
N THR A 251 9.29 10.28 -10.67
CA THR A 251 10.12 9.82 -11.79
C THR A 251 10.90 10.97 -12.42
N THR A 252 11.90 10.63 -13.22
CA THR A 252 12.69 11.64 -13.98
C THR A 252 12.04 11.91 -15.34
N TRP A 253 12.06 13.16 -15.74
CA TRP A 253 11.54 13.65 -17.00
C TRP A 253 12.66 14.30 -17.82
N GLU A 254 12.58 14.19 -19.14
CA GLU A 254 13.51 14.85 -20.07
C GLU A 254 13.44 16.38 -19.97
N SER A 255 12.24 16.91 -19.67
CA SER A 255 11.97 18.32 -19.47
C SER A 255 10.70 18.54 -18.66
N ASN A 256 10.53 19.75 -18.12
CA ASN A 256 9.27 20.18 -17.48
C ASN A 256 8.09 20.11 -18.48
N HIS A 257 8.33 20.38 -19.76
CA HIS A 257 7.31 20.28 -20.79
C HIS A 257 6.83 18.83 -20.98
N ALA A 258 7.76 17.86 -21.00
CA ALA A 258 7.40 16.44 -21.07
C ALA A 258 6.56 16.00 -19.87
N LYS A 259 6.86 16.51 -18.67
CA LYS A 259 6.04 16.25 -17.47
C LYS A 259 4.63 16.85 -17.59
N MET A 260 4.53 18.12 -18.04
CA MET A 260 3.23 18.77 -18.23
C MET A 260 2.37 18.05 -19.26
N ASN A 261 2.96 17.68 -20.40
CA ASN A 261 2.26 16.90 -21.44
C ASN A 261 1.72 15.55 -20.90
N ASN A 262 2.48 14.90 -19.99
CA ASN A 262 2.03 13.67 -19.35
C ASN A 262 0.82 13.90 -18.44
N ILE A 263 0.79 14.99 -17.68
CA ILE A 263 -0.36 15.34 -16.83
C ILE A 263 -1.58 15.64 -17.71
N GLU A 264 -1.42 16.45 -18.77
CA GLU A 264 -2.50 16.75 -19.72
C GLU A 264 -3.04 15.49 -20.41
N ASP A 265 -2.15 14.55 -20.77
CA ASP A 265 -2.55 13.25 -21.33
C ASP A 265 -3.36 12.44 -20.32
N LEU A 266 -2.94 12.41 -19.04
CA LEU A 266 -3.69 11.71 -18.00
C LEU A 266 -5.07 12.33 -17.79
N MET A 267 -5.17 13.66 -17.75
CA MET A 267 -6.45 14.38 -17.66
C MET A 267 -7.37 14.01 -18.82
N ARG A 268 -6.85 13.97 -20.05
CA ARG A 268 -7.60 13.55 -21.25
C ARG A 268 -8.09 12.11 -21.16
N LYS A 269 -7.28 11.19 -20.61
CA LYS A 269 -7.63 9.78 -20.41
C LYS A 269 -8.79 9.60 -19.43
N HIS A 270 -8.89 10.40 -18.36
CA HIS A 270 -10.09 10.42 -17.51
C HIS A 270 -11.35 10.71 -18.35
N GLY A 271 -11.33 11.74 -19.19
CA GLY A 271 -12.44 12.08 -20.09
C GLY A 271 -12.75 10.96 -21.09
N GLN A 272 -11.73 10.33 -21.67
CA GLN A 272 -11.89 9.21 -22.61
C GLN A 272 -12.54 7.97 -21.95
N MET A 273 -12.29 7.75 -20.67
CA MET A 273 -12.97 6.70 -19.89
C MET A 273 -14.41 7.08 -19.49
N GLY A 274 -14.83 8.32 -19.76
CA GLY A 274 -16.13 8.85 -19.38
C GLY A 274 -16.17 9.33 -17.91
N TRP A 275 -15.04 9.61 -17.30
CA TRP A 275 -14.92 10.12 -15.94
C TRP A 275 -14.77 11.64 -15.95
N ARG A 276 -15.59 12.34 -15.17
CA ARG A 276 -15.47 13.79 -14.97
C ARG A 276 -14.36 14.07 -13.95
N LEU A 277 -13.21 14.50 -14.44
CA LEU A 277 -12.11 14.95 -13.60
C LEU A 277 -12.43 16.35 -13.03
N LEU A 278 -12.32 16.51 -11.73
CA LEU A 278 -12.50 17.76 -11.01
C LEU A 278 -11.13 18.29 -10.55
N MET A 279 -10.79 19.52 -10.99
CA MET A 279 -9.49 20.13 -10.79
C MET A 279 -9.67 21.48 -10.06
N ASN A 280 -9.81 21.44 -8.72
CA ASN A 280 -10.11 22.60 -7.88
C ASN A 280 -11.43 23.29 -8.27
N GLU A 281 -12.46 22.52 -8.47
CA GLU A 281 -13.80 22.96 -8.87
C GLU A 281 -14.89 22.15 -8.15
N HIS A 282 -16.13 22.58 -8.28
CA HIS A 282 -17.30 21.80 -7.85
C HIS A 282 -18.33 21.71 -8.96
N VAL A 283 -19.19 20.71 -8.84
CA VAL A 283 -20.32 20.49 -9.73
C VAL A 283 -21.58 20.14 -8.91
N PRO A 284 -22.77 20.53 -9.39
CA PRO A 284 -24.01 20.07 -8.76
C PRO A 284 -24.27 18.60 -9.12
N LEU A 285 -24.62 17.80 -8.12
CA LEU A 285 -25.24 16.50 -8.30
C LEU A 285 -26.76 16.69 -8.15
N LYS A 286 -27.53 16.32 -9.19
CA LYS A 286 -28.97 16.61 -9.27
C LYS A 286 -29.83 15.36 -9.14
N ARG A 287 -30.91 15.45 -8.38
CA ARG A 287 -31.94 14.41 -8.32
C ARG A 287 -33.30 15.10 -8.21
N GLY A 288 -34.07 15.13 -9.32
CA GLY A 288 -35.23 16.00 -9.47
C GLY A 288 -34.84 17.48 -9.35
N ASP A 289 -35.54 18.22 -8.52
CA ASP A 289 -35.26 19.64 -8.25
C ASP A 289 -34.22 19.86 -7.15
N ALA A 290 -33.78 18.80 -6.46
CA ALA A 290 -32.79 18.91 -5.40
C ALA A 290 -31.36 18.81 -5.95
N GLU A 291 -30.46 19.57 -5.35
CA GLU A 291 -29.05 19.61 -5.69
C GLU A 291 -28.17 19.51 -4.44
N ILE A 292 -27.06 18.79 -4.55
CA ILE A 292 -25.98 18.77 -3.57
C ILE A 292 -24.64 19.04 -4.31
N ALA A 293 -23.61 19.50 -3.60
CA ALA A 293 -22.32 19.77 -4.22
C ALA A 293 -21.39 18.54 -4.22
N VAL A 294 -20.75 18.28 -5.34
CA VAL A 294 -19.55 17.42 -5.41
C VAL A 294 -18.35 18.32 -5.68
N ILE A 295 -17.44 18.41 -4.74
CA ILE A 295 -16.24 19.24 -4.76
C ILE A 295 -15.05 18.32 -5.06
N GLY A 296 -14.19 18.67 -6.00
CA GLY A 296 -12.96 17.95 -6.25
C GLY A 296 -11.75 18.89 -6.25
N ILE A 297 -10.73 18.51 -5.51
CA ILE A 297 -9.47 19.25 -5.49
C ILE A 297 -8.33 18.38 -6.04
N GLU A 298 -7.32 19.07 -6.54
CA GLU A 298 -6.03 18.46 -6.82
C GLU A 298 -5.36 17.95 -5.54
N ASN A 299 -4.28 17.18 -5.66
CA ASN A 299 -3.62 16.63 -4.48
C ASN A 299 -3.21 17.70 -3.47
N TRP A 300 -3.51 17.48 -2.20
CA TRP A 300 -3.09 18.31 -1.08
C TRP A 300 -2.69 17.43 0.10
N GLY A 301 -1.41 17.36 0.42
CA GLY A 301 -0.86 16.56 1.52
C GLY A 301 -0.16 17.41 2.57
N ALA A 302 -0.48 17.19 3.85
CA ALA A 302 0.18 17.85 4.98
C ALA A 302 1.38 17.08 5.51
N LYS A 303 1.56 15.82 5.11
CA LYS A 303 2.58 14.91 5.59
C LYS A 303 3.66 14.68 4.52
N MET A 304 4.85 14.25 4.95
CA MET A 304 5.94 13.72 4.11
C MET A 304 6.33 14.61 2.90
N ASN A 305 6.07 15.92 2.96
CA ASN A 305 6.34 16.89 1.88
C ASN A 305 5.61 16.58 0.56
N PHE A 306 4.44 15.95 0.63
CA PHE A 306 3.61 15.73 -0.55
C PHE A 306 3.18 17.07 -1.17
N PRO A 307 3.04 17.12 -2.52
CA PRO A 307 2.65 18.33 -3.23
C PRO A 307 1.29 18.87 -2.78
N LYS A 308 1.17 20.20 -2.76
CA LYS A 308 -0.06 20.94 -2.40
C LYS A 308 -0.56 21.71 -3.61
N TYR A 309 -1.06 20.99 -4.60
CA TYR A 309 -1.69 21.56 -5.79
C TYR A 309 -3.15 21.94 -5.54
N GLY A 310 -3.79 21.28 -4.58
CA GLY A 310 -5.19 21.49 -4.22
C GLY A 310 -5.47 22.91 -3.73
N ARG A 311 -6.54 23.52 -4.27
CA ARG A 311 -7.02 24.87 -3.98
C ARG A 311 -8.47 24.80 -3.51
N MET A 312 -8.64 24.44 -2.24
CA MET A 312 -9.97 24.34 -1.64
C MET A 312 -10.72 25.66 -1.67
N ASP A 313 -10.01 26.79 -1.55
CA ASP A 313 -10.56 28.13 -1.67
C ASP A 313 -11.29 28.38 -3.01
N ARG A 314 -10.77 27.81 -4.10
CA ARG A 314 -11.41 27.90 -5.43
C ARG A 314 -12.56 26.91 -5.58
N ALA A 315 -12.32 25.66 -5.18
CA ALA A 315 -13.29 24.59 -5.35
C ALA A 315 -14.57 24.81 -4.52
N TYR A 316 -14.42 25.41 -3.35
CA TYR A 316 -15.50 25.68 -2.42
C TYR A 316 -16.34 26.91 -2.77
N ALA A 317 -15.76 27.94 -3.38
CA ALA A 317 -16.45 29.18 -3.71
C ALA A 317 -17.71 28.94 -4.54
N GLY A 318 -18.88 29.40 -4.07
CA GLY A 318 -20.19 29.20 -4.72
C GLY A 318 -20.91 27.92 -4.32
N THR A 319 -20.36 27.18 -3.35
CA THR A 319 -21.05 25.98 -2.81
C THR A 319 -22.01 26.30 -1.67
N GLU A 320 -22.08 27.52 -1.20
CA GLU A 320 -22.87 27.97 -0.04
C GLU A 320 -24.36 27.67 -0.20
N LYS A 321 -24.83 27.62 -1.44
CA LYS A 321 -26.24 27.34 -1.78
C LYS A 321 -26.64 25.88 -1.63
N TYR A 322 -25.65 24.97 -1.59
CA TYR A 322 -25.94 23.53 -1.52
C TYR A 322 -26.03 23.08 -0.07
N PRO A 323 -27.11 22.36 0.30
CA PRO A 323 -27.33 21.91 1.68
C PRO A 323 -26.36 20.82 2.13
N VAL A 324 -25.77 20.06 1.17
CA VAL A 324 -24.78 19.01 1.43
C VAL A 324 -23.61 19.15 0.46
N LYS A 325 -22.40 18.97 0.98
CA LYS A 325 -21.14 19.08 0.27
C LYS A 325 -20.31 17.81 0.42
N LEU A 326 -20.05 17.14 -0.69
CA LEU A 326 -19.23 15.93 -0.79
C LEU A 326 -17.88 16.30 -1.41
N LEU A 327 -16.78 16.11 -0.68
CA LEU A 327 -15.43 16.49 -1.10
C LEU A 327 -14.61 15.26 -1.52
N LEU A 328 -14.04 15.28 -2.72
CA LEU A 328 -13.00 14.36 -3.17
C LEU A 328 -11.64 15.00 -2.93
N SER A 329 -10.85 14.41 -2.04
CA SER A 329 -9.51 14.88 -1.69
C SER A 329 -8.63 13.67 -1.38
N HIS A 330 -7.62 13.42 -2.21
CA HIS A 330 -6.85 12.18 -2.18
C HIS A 330 -6.19 11.89 -0.83
N ASP A 331 -5.39 12.83 -0.30
CA ASP A 331 -4.66 12.66 0.96
C ASP A 331 -5.56 12.98 2.18
N PRO A 332 -5.80 12.02 3.11
CA PRO A 332 -6.66 12.22 4.27
C PRO A 332 -6.13 13.27 5.25
N SER A 333 -4.86 13.63 5.20
CA SER A 333 -4.31 14.66 6.07
C SER A 333 -4.90 16.05 5.78
N HIS A 334 -5.43 16.29 4.58
CA HIS A 334 -6.13 17.52 4.23
C HIS A 334 -7.33 17.76 5.14
N TRP A 335 -8.12 16.71 5.41
CA TRP A 335 -9.30 16.82 6.27
C TRP A 335 -8.97 17.38 7.65
N SER A 336 -7.97 16.81 8.33
CA SER A 336 -7.62 17.22 9.70
C SER A 336 -6.86 18.56 9.77
N HIS A 337 -6.12 18.95 8.70
CA HIS A 337 -5.29 20.15 8.71
C HIS A 337 -5.98 21.39 8.15
N GLU A 338 -6.96 21.23 7.27
CA GLU A 338 -7.60 22.36 6.63
C GLU A 338 -9.13 22.27 6.62
N VAL A 339 -9.70 21.16 6.10
CA VAL A 339 -11.14 21.06 5.81
C VAL A 339 -11.96 21.24 7.09
N ARG A 340 -11.64 20.53 8.15
CA ARG A 340 -12.39 20.60 9.41
C ARG A 340 -12.47 21.98 10.03
N GLN A 341 -11.42 22.76 9.88
CA GLN A 341 -11.30 24.06 10.56
C GLN A 341 -11.89 25.20 9.72
N LYS A 342 -11.61 25.16 8.40
CA LYS A 342 -11.95 26.28 7.52
C LYS A 342 -13.27 26.06 6.76
N TYR A 343 -13.71 24.81 6.61
CA TYR A 343 -14.88 24.43 5.81
C TYR A 343 -15.79 23.48 6.63
N PRO A 344 -16.35 23.96 7.75
CA PRO A 344 -17.07 23.12 8.73
C PRO A 344 -18.37 22.54 8.19
N ASP A 345 -18.87 23.00 7.07
CA ASP A 345 -20.08 22.56 6.37
C ASP A 345 -19.81 21.61 5.19
N VAL A 346 -18.56 21.11 5.05
CA VAL A 346 -18.27 19.96 4.21
C VAL A 346 -18.67 18.70 4.99
N ASP A 347 -19.71 18.02 4.50
CA ASP A 347 -20.35 16.91 5.23
C ASP A 347 -19.53 15.62 5.16
N VAL A 348 -19.07 15.24 3.95
CA VAL A 348 -18.28 14.02 3.74
C VAL A 348 -17.07 14.30 2.87
N THR A 349 -15.90 13.91 3.36
CA THR A 349 -14.64 13.88 2.57
C THR A 349 -14.30 12.44 2.21
N PHE A 350 -14.01 12.20 0.93
CA PHE A 350 -13.58 10.91 0.39
C PHE A 350 -12.09 10.98 0.08
N SER A 351 -11.29 10.09 0.67
CA SER A 351 -9.84 10.02 0.51
C SER A 351 -9.36 8.60 0.24
N GLY A 352 -8.12 8.46 -0.25
CA GLY A 352 -7.40 7.21 -0.44
C GLY A 352 -5.98 7.29 0.14
N HIS A 353 -4.95 7.19 -0.73
CA HIS A 353 -3.55 7.50 -0.49
C HIS A 353 -2.78 6.54 0.42
N THR A 354 -3.33 6.14 1.54
CA THR A 354 -2.59 5.41 2.59
C THR A 354 -2.37 3.94 2.27
N HIS A 355 -3.21 3.36 1.41
CA HIS A 355 -3.32 1.92 1.16
C HIS A 355 -3.46 1.05 2.42
N GLY A 356 -3.59 1.67 3.62
CA GLY A 356 -3.34 1.00 4.87
C GLY A 356 -1.98 0.31 4.90
N PHE A 357 -0.97 0.92 4.23
CA PHE A 357 0.38 0.38 4.03
C PHE A 357 0.41 -0.98 3.29
N GLN A 358 -0.71 -1.47 2.75
CA GLN A 358 -0.88 -2.80 2.15
C GLN A 358 -0.54 -3.97 3.11
N PHE A 359 -0.26 -3.65 4.37
CA PHE A 359 0.18 -4.59 5.39
C PHE A 359 -0.45 -4.25 6.73
N GLY A 360 -1.00 -5.26 7.41
CA GLY A 360 -1.60 -5.06 8.73
C GLY A 360 -2.45 -6.23 9.19
N ILE A 361 -3.25 -5.96 10.19
CA ILE A 361 -4.23 -6.90 10.76
C ILE A 361 -5.56 -6.16 10.84
N GLU A 362 -6.59 -6.72 10.22
CA GLU A 362 -7.95 -6.21 10.30
C GLU A 362 -8.92 -7.37 10.55
N ILE A 363 -9.23 -7.59 11.82
CA ILE A 363 -10.16 -8.60 12.30
C ILE A 363 -11.11 -7.95 13.31
N PRO A 364 -12.27 -8.55 13.64
CA PRO A 364 -13.17 -7.99 14.65
C PRO A 364 -12.45 -7.64 15.94
N GLY A 365 -12.53 -6.37 16.36
CA GLY A 365 -11.89 -5.86 17.59
C GLY A 365 -10.40 -5.50 17.48
N LEU A 366 -9.72 -5.80 16.37
CA LEU A 366 -8.31 -5.43 16.18
C LEU A 366 -8.07 -4.90 14.77
N LYS A 367 -7.70 -3.63 14.68
CA LYS A 367 -7.30 -2.96 13.44
C LYS A 367 -5.96 -2.28 13.63
N TRP A 368 -4.94 -2.79 12.94
CA TRP A 368 -3.58 -2.33 13.03
C TRP A 368 -2.90 -2.31 11.66
N SER A 369 -2.17 -1.25 11.37
CA SER A 369 -1.27 -1.14 10.22
C SER A 369 -0.12 -0.18 10.57
N PRO A 370 1.09 -0.33 9.99
CA PRO A 370 2.15 0.67 10.10
C PRO A 370 1.70 2.07 9.68
N SER A 371 0.69 2.19 8.81
CA SER A 371 0.11 3.46 8.37
C SER A 371 -0.37 4.35 9.52
N GLN A 372 -0.82 3.76 10.64
CA GLN A 372 -1.32 4.50 11.81
C GLN A 372 -0.26 5.39 12.48
N TYR A 373 1.01 5.07 12.31
CA TYR A 373 2.11 5.88 12.88
C TYR A 373 2.39 7.16 12.09
N VAL A 374 1.88 7.23 10.85
CA VAL A 374 1.98 8.41 9.99
C VAL A 374 0.64 9.13 9.89
N TYR A 375 -0.45 8.39 9.66
CA TYR A 375 -1.80 8.91 9.48
C TYR A 375 -2.72 8.42 10.58
N LYS A 376 -3.29 9.35 11.37
CA LYS A 376 -4.32 8.99 12.38
C LYS A 376 -5.56 8.39 11.70
N GLN A 377 -5.94 8.98 10.56
CA GLN A 377 -7.03 8.51 9.72
C GLN A 377 -6.43 7.76 8.53
N TRP A 378 -6.30 6.45 8.64
CA TRP A 378 -5.63 5.65 7.62
C TRP A 378 -6.53 4.65 6.87
N ALA A 379 -7.73 4.33 7.35
CA ALA A 379 -8.70 3.49 6.65
C ALA A 379 -10.09 3.54 7.30
N GLY A 380 -11.16 3.51 6.48
CA GLY A 380 -12.54 3.46 6.93
C GLY A 380 -13.12 4.82 7.33
N LEU A 381 -14.24 4.81 8.03
CA LEU A 381 -15.00 5.99 8.41
C LEU A 381 -14.49 6.63 9.72
N TYR A 382 -14.31 7.93 9.69
CA TYR A 382 -14.04 8.79 10.83
C TYR A 382 -15.09 9.89 10.87
N SER A 383 -15.52 10.28 12.08
CA SER A 383 -16.54 11.31 12.27
C SER A 383 -16.14 12.25 13.41
N GLU A 384 -16.28 13.55 13.18
CA GLU A 384 -16.12 14.58 14.21
C GLU A 384 -17.21 15.66 14.04
N GLY A 385 -18.13 15.71 14.97
CA GLY A 385 -19.37 16.49 14.82
C GLY A 385 -20.19 15.99 13.64
N ASN A 386 -20.57 16.88 12.76
CA ASN A 386 -21.33 16.57 11.53
C ASN A 386 -20.43 16.30 10.31
N GLN A 387 -19.11 16.35 10.48
CA GLN A 387 -18.17 16.09 9.41
C GLN A 387 -17.68 14.66 9.41
N HIS A 388 -17.64 14.05 8.23
CA HIS A 388 -17.20 12.68 8.04
C HIS A 388 -16.02 12.64 7.08
N LEU A 389 -15.07 11.74 7.34
CA LEU A 389 -13.99 11.36 6.41
C LEU A 389 -14.05 9.87 6.18
N TYR A 390 -14.06 9.46 4.93
CA TYR A 390 -13.83 8.07 4.57
C TYR A 390 -12.49 7.90 3.87
N VAL A 391 -11.66 7.01 4.38
CA VAL A 391 -10.35 6.69 3.80
C VAL A 391 -10.41 5.28 3.20
N ASN A 392 -10.41 5.22 1.87
CA ASN A 392 -10.40 3.97 1.11
C ASN A 392 -9.00 3.35 1.11
N ARG A 393 -8.89 2.01 1.20
CA ARG A 393 -7.60 1.30 1.24
C ARG A 393 -6.97 1.10 -0.13
N GLY A 394 -7.61 1.62 -1.18
CA GLY A 394 -7.14 1.49 -2.56
C GLY A 394 -7.49 0.16 -3.21
N LEU A 395 -7.61 0.20 -4.53
CA LEU A 395 -7.97 -0.95 -5.37
C LEU A 395 -6.72 -1.73 -5.82
N GLY A 396 -5.64 -1.02 -6.10
CA GLY A 396 -4.38 -1.57 -6.57
C GLY A 396 -3.31 -1.74 -5.48
N PHE A 397 -2.08 -1.67 -5.89
CA PHE A 397 -0.91 -1.77 -5.01
C PHE A 397 0.27 -0.98 -5.60
N LEU A 398 1.19 -0.58 -4.71
CA LEU A 398 2.41 0.15 -5.07
C LEU A 398 3.61 -0.41 -4.30
N GLY A 399 4.76 -0.49 -4.98
CA GLY A 399 6.01 -0.99 -4.40
C GLY A 399 5.98 -2.51 -4.17
N TYR A 400 5.43 -2.98 -3.08
CA TYR A 400 5.17 -4.39 -2.86
C TYR A 400 3.92 -4.84 -3.63
N PRO A 401 4.03 -5.80 -4.59
CA PRO A 401 2.91 -6.22 -5.43
C PRO A 401 2.00 -7.22 -4.71
N GLY A 402 1.54 -6.84 -3.52
CA GLY A 402 0.74 -7.69 -2.67
C GLY A 402 0.03 -6.93 -1.57
N ARG A 403 -0.88 -7.63 -0.88
CA ARG A 403 -1.58 -7.12 0.29
C ARG A 403 -1.67 -8.19 1.36
N VAL A 404 -1.25 -7.86 2.58
CA VAL A 404 -1.26 -8.77 3.73
C VAL A 404 -2.15 -8.18 4.82
N GLY A 405 -3.31 -8.79 5.05
CA GLY A 405 -4.27 -8.40 6.09
C GLY A 405 -5.07 -7.13 5.80
N ILE A 406 -4.56 -6.20 4.97
CA ILE A 406 -5.27 -5.02 4.47
C ILE A 406 -5.58 -5.24 2.99
N LEU A 407 -6.77 -5.73 2.70
CA LEU A 407 -7.18 -6.15 1.36
C LEU A 407 -7.62 -4.96 0.48
N PRO A 408 -7.65 -5.12 -0.87
CA PRO A 408 -8.14 -4.07 -1.77
C PRO A 408 -9.62 -3.78 -1.51
N GLU A 409 -9.99 -2.52 -1.61
CA GLU A 409 -11.30 -2.04 -1.17
C GLU A 409 -12.13 -1.41 -2.27
N ILE A 410 -13.42 -1.78 -2.30
CA ILE A 410 -14.51 -1.11 -3.00
C ILE A 410 -15.48 -0.64 -1.92
N THR A 411 -15.64 0.68 -1.74
CA THR A 411 -16.53 1.22 -0.72
C THR A 411 -17.90 1.51 -1.29
N VAL A 412 -18.95 1.12 -0.61
CA VAL A 412 -20.33 1.52 -0.90
C VAL A 412 -20.84 2.31 0.30
N MET A 413 -21.03 3.61 0.12
CA MET A 413 -21.60 4.51 1.13
C MET A 413 -23.06 4.83 0.79
N GLU A 414 -23.94 4.62 1.72
CA GLU A 414 -25.35 5.00 1.61
C GLU A 414 -25.63 6.21 2.51
N LEU A 415 -26.14 7.30 1.90
CA LEU A 415 -26.50 8.52 2.63
C LEU A 415 -27.96 8.50 2.99
N TYR A 416 -28.25 8.85 4.25
CA TYR A 416 -29.60 8.97 4.78
C TYR A 416 -29.81 10.36 5.39
N ASN A 417 -31.03 10.87 5.30
CA ASN A 417 -31.43 12.03 6.08
C ASN A 417 -31.73 11.61 7.53
N ALA A 418 -31.58 12.56 8.48
CA ALA A 418 -31.90 12.35 9.91
C ALA A 418 -33.39 12.20 10.14
#